data_1e48b670734e0a4c69dfbcbb7e5613ae
#
_entry.id   1e48b670734e0a4c69dfbcbb7e5613ae
#
_cell.length_a   1.000
_cell.length_b   1.000
_cell.length_c   1.000
_cell.angle_alpha   90.00
_cell.angle_beta   90.00
_cell.angle_gamma   90.00
#
_symmetry.space_group_name_H-M   'P 1'
#
loop_
_entity.id
_entity.type
_entity.pdbx_description
1 polymer ?
#
loop_
_entity_poly.entity_id
_entity_poly.type
_entity_poly.pdbx_seq_one_letter_code
_entity_poly.pdbx_strand_id
1 'polypeptide(L)'
;VIGDDAFGDVFAQIATLRQIPEAENRRVADDLWDRRDTNAPIFLMEAARRYVTIDPERAVEAFLLGRARIVYDALRCSDSTAIQAIPLVNEFAGDAVTQLLSDWSRTHRHLTAIYSSGDIFTSQASPWWICSSTDSVFYAAVNNQPITRNEWLKQAVDWPAVRDAVNRNMVTNINVAEAQAEGQ
;
A
#
# COMPACT_ATOMS: atom_id res chain seq x y z
N VAL A 1 14.69 6.97 -7.28
CA VAL A 1 13.84 5.78 -7.14
C VAL A 1 13.62 5.54 -5.66
N ILE A 2 12.40 5.74 -5.18
CA ILE A 2 12.03 5.61 -3.76
C ILE A 2 11.86 4.11 -3.35
N GLY A 3 11.88 3.20 -4.30
CA GLY A 3 11.57 1.79 -4.09
C GLY A 3 12.60 0.94 -3.33
N ASP A 4 13.80 1.48 -3.09
CA ASP A 4 14.88 0.77 -2.39
C ASP A 4 15.12 1.26 -0.97
N ASP A 5 14.36 2.26 -0.52
CA ASP A 5 14.51 2.82 0.82
C ASP A 5 13.95 1.90 1.90
N ALA A 6 14.58 1.89 3.07
CA ALA A 6 14.08 1.16 4.23
C ALA A 6 12.81 1.81 4.81
N PHE A 7 12.10 1.07 5.64
CA PHE A 7 10.83 1.48 6.25
C PHE A 7 10.90 2.89 6.87
N GLY A 8 11.90 3.15 7.71
CA GLY A 8 12.08 4.45 8.35
C GLY A 8 12.31 5.61 7.37
N ASP A 9 13.05 5.36 6.29
CA ASP A 9 13.36 6.37 5.27
C ASP A 9 12.10 6.77 4.49
N VAL A 10 11.27 5.80 4.14
CA VAL A 10 9.99 6.04 3.44
C VAL A 10 9.04 6.86 4.31
N PHE A 11 8.96 6.57 5.61
CA PHE A 11 8.14 7.36 6.55
C PHE A 11 8.68 8.79 6.73
N ALA A 12 9.99 8.98 6.79
CA ALA A 12 10.60 10.31 6.85
C ALA A 12 10.28 11.14 5.59
N GLN A 13 10.25 10.51 4.42
CA GLN A 13 9.86 11.18 3.18
C GLN A 13 8.38 11.60 3.21
N ILE A 14 7.47 10.75 3.70
CA ILE A 14 6.05 11.10 3.87
C ILE A 14 5.91 12.25 4.86
N ALA A 15 6.64 12.23 5.98
CA ALA A 15 6.62 13.33 6.94
C ALA A 15 7.06 14.67 6.31
N THR A 16 8.04 14.64 5.40
CA THR A 16 8.46 15.81 4.62
C THR A 16 7.35 16.27 3.65
N LEU A 17 6.70 15.35 2.94
CA LEU A 17 5.58 15.69 2.06
C LEU A 17 4.46 16.38 2.85
N ARG A 18 4.17 15.94 4.07
CA ARG A 18 3.12 16.50 4.92
C ARG A 18 3.35 17.96 5.35
N GLN A 19 4.58 18.47 5.23
CA GLN A 19 4.89 19.87 5.47
C GLN A 19 4.53 20.78 4.29
N ILE A 20 4.25 20.19 3.11
CA ILE A 20 3.82 20.94 1.93
C ILE A 20 2.38 21.47 2.16
N PRO A 21 2.13 22.79 1.96
CA PRO A 21 0.83 23.39 2.22
C PRO A 21 -0.33 22.73 1.46
N GLU A 22 -1.53 22.79 2.05
CA GLU A 22 -2.75 22.22 1.45
C GLU A 22 -3.10 22.82 0.09
N ALA A 23 -2.73 24.06 -0.19
CA ALA A 23 -2.90 24.69 -1.50
C ALA A 23 -2.22 23.90 -2.63
N GLU A 24 -1.20 23.09 -2.30
CA GLU A 24 -0.46 22.23 -3.23
C GLU A 24 -1.04 20.79 -3.32
N ASN A 25 -2.12 20.49 -2.61
CA ASN A 25 -2.63 19.12 -2.49
C ASN A 25 -2.84 18.44 -3.84
N ARG A 26 -3.44 19.14 -4.82
CA ARG A 26 -3.66 18.55 -6.15
C ARG A 26 -2.33 18.20 -6.83
N ARG A 27 -1.40 19.14 -6.89
CA ARG A 27 -0.11 18.91 -7.55
C ARG A 27 0.67 17.76 -6.94
N VAL A 28 0.71 17.70 -5.59
CA VAL A 28 1.43 16.63 -4.89
C VAL A 28 0.73 15.29 -5.06
N ALA A 29 -0.60 15.26 -4.95
CA ALA A 29 -1.37 14.01 -5.10
C ALA A 29 -1.25 13.45 -6.52
N ASP A 30 -1.35 14.32 -7.55
CA ASP A 30 -1.19 13.93 -8.94
C ASP A 30 0.23 13.38 -9.22
N ASP A 31 1.30 14.04 -8.70
CA ASP A 31 2.68 13.54 -8.84
C ASP A 31 2.88 12.17 -8.17
N LEU A 32 2.32 11.96 -6.99
CA LEU A 32 2.37 10.66 -6.30
C LEU A 32 1.59 9.58 -7.06
N TRP A 33 0.43 9.93 -7.61
CA TRP A 33 -0.37 9.04 -8.42
C TRP A 33 0.33 8.65 -9.73
N ASP A 34 0.91 9.60 -10.43
CA ASP A 34 1.61 9.36 -11.70
C ASP A 34 2.84 8.45 -11.53
N ARG A 35 3.47 8.52 -10.36
CA ARG A 35 4.61 7.66 -10.00
C ARG A 35 4.22 6.40 -9.24
N ARG A 36 2.95 6.03 -9.18
CA ARG A 36 2.44 4.90 -8.38
C ARG A 36 3.09 3.55 -8.66
N ASP A 37 3.64 3.37 -9.87
CA ASP A 37 4.29 2.11 -10.25
C ASP A 37 5.78 2.06 -9.89
N THR A 38 6.39 3.19 -9.61
CA THR A 38 7.80 3.30 -9.26
C THR A 38 8.06 3.66 -7.80
N ASN A 39 7.07 4.25 -7.13
CA ASN A 39 7.15 4.58 -5.71
C ASN A 39 6.66 3.41 -4.84
N ALA A 40 7.16 3.33 -3.60
CA ALA A 40 6.61 2.42 -2.60
C ALA A 40 5.10 2.68 -2.42
N PRO A 41 4.27 1.62 -2.32
CA PRO A 41 2.81 1.78 -2.32
C PRO A 41 2.24 2.66 -1.19
N ILE A 42 2.97 2.83 -0.10
CA ILE A 42 2.57 3.71 1.01
C ILE A 42 2.40 5.18 0.57
N PHE A 43 3.07 5.63 -0.49
CA PHE A 43 2.87 6.97 -1.04
C PHE A 43 1.47 7.17 -1.63
N LEU A 44 0.78 6.08 -2.01
CA LEU A 44 -0.64 6.14 -2.39
C LEU A 44 -1.56 6.46 -1.20
N MET A 45 -1.16 6.13 0.05
CA MET A 45 -1.89 6.56 1.24
C MET A 45 -1.81 8.08 1.43
N GLU A 46 -0.65 8.69 1.18
CA GLU A 46 -0.50 10.14 1.21
C GLU A 46 -1.26 10.81 0.04
N ALA A 47 -1.23 10.23 -1.16
CA ALA A 47 -2.03 10.70 -2.27
C ALA A 47 -3.54 10.68 -1.94
N ALA A 48 -4.03 9.56 -1.37
CA ALA A 48 -5.42 9.41 -0.93
C ALA A 48 -5.82 10.51 0.05
N ARG A 49 -5.01 10.73 1.08
CA ARG A 49 -5.23 11.79 2.07
C ARG A 49 -5.39 13.18 1.45
N ARG A 50 -4.56 13.49 0.45
CA ARG A 50 -4.60 14.79 -0.24
C ARG A 50 -5.77 14.91 -1.21
N TYR A 51 -6.21 13.82 -1.82
CA TYR A 51 -7.35 13.83 -2.73
C TYR A 51 -8.71 13.99 -2.01
N VAL A 52 -8.84 13.71 -0.73
CA VAL A 52 -10.12 13.69 0.01
C VAL A 52 -11.04 14.88 -0.32
N THR A 53 -10.49 16.09 -0.33
CA THR A 53 -11.26 17.33 -0.54
C THR A 53 -11.32 17.79 -2.00
N ILE A 54 -10.51 17.22 -2.88
CA ILE A 54 -10.38 17.69 -4.27
C ILE A 54 -10.84 16.67 -5.31
N ASP A 55 -10.79 15.38 -4.97
CA ASP A 55 -11.24 14.27 -5.80
C ASP A 55 -11.51 13.02 -4.93
N PRO A 56 -12.67 12.93 -4.29
CA PRO A 56 -13.00 11.80 -3.40
C PRO A 56 -12.98 10.44 -4.08
N GLU A 57 -13.30 10.36 -5.37
CA GLU A 57 -13.23 9.10 -6.13
C GLU A 57 -11.77 8.64 -6.26
N ARG A 58 -10.88 9.56 -6.62
CA ARG A 58 -9.44 9.26 -6.69
C ARG A 58 -8.85 8.97 -5.32
N ALA A 59 -9.34 9.58 -4.24
CA ALA A 59 -8.92 9.27 -2.88
C ALA A 59 -9.20 7.81 -2.52
N VAL A 60 -10.41 7.32 -2.82
CA VAL A 60 -10.79 5.92 -2.57
C VAL A 60 -9.96 4.97 -3.44
N GLU A 61 -9.81 5.28 -4.72
CA GLU A 61 -9.00 4.47 -5.64
C GLU A 61 -7.54 4.36 -5.18
N ALA A 62 -6.91 5.49 -4.84
CA ALA A 62 -5.53 5.53 -4.37
C ALA A 62 -5.33 4.72 -3.08
N PHE A 63 -6.26 4.85 -2.12
CA PHE A 63 -6.21 4.07 -0.89
C PHE A 63 -6.32 2.57 -1.15
N LEU A 64 -7.33 2.14 -1.91
CA LEU A 64 -7.59 0.72 -2.14
C LEU A 64 -6.47 0.05 -2.96
N LEU A 65 -5.97 0.72 -4.00
CA LEU A 65 -4.83 0.25 -4.77
C LEU A 65 -3.56 0.19 -3.91
N GLY A 66 -3.29 1.26 -3.16
CA GLY A 66 -2.15 1.34 -2.25
C GLY A 66 -2.17 0.20 -1.24
N ARG A 67 -3.32 -0.02 -0.57
CA ARG A 67 -3.49 -1.10 0.41
C ARG A 67 -3.28 -2.48 -0.20
N ALA A 68 -3.83 -2.75 -1.37
CA ALA A 68 -3.65 -4.03 -2.05
C ALA A 68 -2.17 -4.29 -2.41
N ARG A 69 -1.46 -3.27 -2.90
CA ARG A 69 -0.02 -3.34 -3.20
C ARG A 69 0.83 -3.52 -1.95
N ILE A 70 0.47 -2.88 -0.83
CA ILE A 70 1.15 -3.06 0.46
C ILE A 70 1.02 -4.50 0.96
N VAL A 71 -0.17 -5.09 0.85
CA VAL A 71 -0.38 -6.51 1.16
C VAL A 71 0.47 -7.39 0.24
N TYR A 72 0.51 -7.09 -1.05
CA TYR A 72 1.34 -7.81 -2.00
C TYR A 72 2.83 -7.73 -1.65
N ASP A 73 3.32 -6.54 -1.30
CA ASP A 73 4.71 -6.34 -0.88
C ASP A 73 5.03 -7.12 0.40
N ALA A 74 4.17 -7.02 1.43
CA ALA A 74 4.37 -7.73 2.70
C ALA A 74 4.39 -9.26 2.51
N LEU A 75 3.52 -9.80 1.65
CA LEU A 75 3.48 -11.23 1.37
C LEU A 75 4.69 -11.72 0.56
N ARG A 76 5.42 -10.84 -0.13
CA ARG A 76 6.66 -11.17 -0.82
C ARG A 76 7.87 -11.23 0.11
N CYS A 77 7.81 -10.68 1.32
CA CYS A 77 8.89 -10.81 2.30
C CYS A 77 9.05 -12.26 2.74
N SER A 78 10.31 -12.70 2.93
CA SER A 78 10.61 -14.04 3.47
C SER A 78 10.14 -14.19 4.91
N ASP A 79 10.21 -13.12 5.70
CA ASP A 79 9.70 -13.07 7.06
C ASP A 79 8.24 -12.60 7.07
N SER A 80 7.34 -13.44 7.57
CA SER A 80 5.90 -13.18 7.62
C SER A 80 5.50 -12.05 8.58
N THR A 81 6.39 -11.60 9.46
CA THR A 81 6.12 -10.49 10.38
C THR A 81 5.95 -9.15 9.66
N ALA A 82 6.36 -9.04 8.39
CA ALA A 82 6.10 -7.88 7.54
C ALA A 82 4.60 -7.47 7.53
N ILE A 83 3.69 -8.43 7.66
CA ILE A 83 2.24 -8.19 7.69
C ILE A 83 1.79 -7.33 8.89
N GLN A 84 2.57 -7.32 9.97
CA GLN A 84 2.28 -6.55 11.16
C GLN A 84 2.39 -5.03 10.95
N ALA A 85 3.08 -4.60 9.88
CA ALA A 85 3.16 -3.18 9.51
C ALA A 85 1.87 -2.65 8.84
N ILE A 86 1.00 -3.53 8.32
CA ILE A 86 -0.19 -3.12 7.55
C ILE A 86 -1.16 -2.23 8.35
N PRO A 87 -1.52 -2.53 9.61
CA PRO A 87 -2.39 -1.66 10.39
C PRO A 87 -1.84 -0.23 10.51
N LEU A 88 -0.54 -0.09 10.84
CA LEU A 88 0.11 1.21 10.94
C LEU A 88 0.05 1.99 9.63
N VAL A 89 0.27 1.30 8.50
CA VAL A 89 0.23 1.95 7.18
C VAL A 89 -1.19 2.42 6.81
N ASN A 90 -2.22 1.67 7.18
CA ASN A 90 -3.61 2.07 6.93
C ASN A 90 -3.97 3.39 7.64
N GLU A 91 -3.45 3.62 8.85
CA GLU A 91 -3.67 4.86 9.61
C GLU A 91 -3.09 6.10 8.90
N PHE A 92 -2.12 5.92 8.01
CA PHE A 92 -1.49 7.03 7.29
C PHE A 92 -2.43 7.79 6.36
N ALA A 93 -3.46 7.15 5.83
CA ALA A 93 -4.45 7.82 4.99
C ALA A 93 -5.37 8.76 5.79
N GLY A 94 -5.54 8.49 7.09
CA GLY A 94 -6.33 9.31 8.01
C GLY A 94 -7.83 9.01 7.98
N ASP A 95 -8.54 9.52 8.99
CA ASP A 95 -9.96 9.25 9.23
C ASP A 95 -10.87 9.71 8.08
N ALA A 96 -10.52 10.79 7.41
CA ALA A 96 -11.32 11.33 6.31
C ALA A 96 -11.40 10.37 5.12
N VAL A 97 -10.32 9.64 4.81
CA VAL A 97 -10.34 8.57 3.80
C VAL A 97 -11.21 7.41 4.27
N THR A 98 -11.08 7.01 5.54
CA THR A 98 -11.89 5.95 6.14
C THR A 98 -13.39 6.26 6.07
N GLN A 99 -13.79 7.52 6.26
CA GLN A 99 -15.18 7.96 6.08
C GLN A 99 -15.65 7.80 4.63
N LEU A 100 -14.81 8.08 3.63
CA LEU A 100 -15.16 7.86 2.22
C LEU A 100 -15.41 6.39 1.90
N LEU A 101 -14.68 5.48 2.56
CA LEU A 101 -14.83 4.03 2.38
C LEU A 101 -16.15 3.49 2.95
N SER A 102 -16.86 4.22 3.82
CA SER A 102 -18.17 3.83 4.33
C SER A 102 -19.29 3.90 3.27
N ASP A 103 -19.06 4.58 2.15
CA ASP A 103 -19.87 4.43 0.94
C ASP A 103 -19.50 3.10 0.26
N TRP A 104 -20.21 2.05 0.66
CA TRP A 104 -19.91 0.68 0.23
C TRP A 104 -20.12 0.46 -1.27
N SER A 105 -21.08 1.15 -1.89
CA SER A 105 -21.30 1.10 -3.34
C SER A 105 -20.10 1.66 -4.11
N ARG A 106 -19.52 2.76 -3.64
CA ARG A 106 -18.30 3.33 -4.19
C ARG A 106 -17.11 2.38 -3.97
N THR A 107 -16.95 1.90 -2.75
CA THR A 107 -15.85 0.99 -2.36
C THR A 107 -15.88 -0.29 -3.20
N HIS A 108 -17.04 -0.92 -3.36
CA HIS A 108 -17.21 -2.10 -4.20
C HIS A 108 -16.82 -1.84 -5.67
N ARG A 109 -17.28 -0.72 -6.25
CA ARG A 109 -16.97 -0.35 -7.63
C ARG A 109 -15.44 -0.21 -7.86
N HIS A 110 -14.73 0.49 -6.96
CA HIS A 110 -13.29 0.66 -7.06
C HIS A 110 -12.51 -0.64 -6.82
N LEU A 111 -12.90 -1.45 -5.84
CA LEU A 111 -12.28 -2.76 -5.60
C LEU A 111 -12.39 -3.66 -6.84
N THR A 112 -13.57 -3.72 -7.45
CA THR A 112 -13.82 -4.51 -8.66
C THR A 112 -12.98 -4.02 -9.84
N ALA A 113 -12.88 -2.71 -10.03
CA ALA A 113 -12.06 -2.11 -11.08
C ALA A 113 -10.56 -2.42 -10.90
N ILE A 114 -10.03 -2.24 -9.69
CA ILE A 114 -8.62 -2.54 -9.35
C ILE A 114 -8.31 -4.03 -9.56
N TYR A 115 -9.20 -4.91 -9.11
CA TYR A 115 -9.04 -6.35 -9.31
C TYR A 115 -9.01 -6.74 -10.79
N SER A 116 -9.92 -6.17 -11.59
CA SER A 116 -10.06 -6.47 -13.01
C SER A 116 -8.93 -5.90 -13.86
N SER A 117 -8.33 -4.75 -13.47
CA SER A 117 -7.22 -4.15 -14.21
C SER A 117 -5.90 -4.90 -14.04
N GLY A 118 -5.72 -5.59 -12.91
CA GLY A 118 -4.45 -6.21 -12.55
C GLY A 118 -3.38 -5.22 -12.07
N ASP A 119 -3.73 -3.95 -11.85
CA ASP A 119 -2.82 -2.87 -11.45
C ASP A 119 -2.07 -3.14 -10.13
N ILE A 120 -2.59 -4.05 -9.31
CA ILE A 120 -1.92 -4.47 -8.08
C ILE A 120 -0.51 -4.98 -8.37
N PHE A 121 -0.32 -5.67 -9.49
CA PHE A 121 0.91 -6.39 -9.84
C PHE A 121 1.83 -5.65 -10.82
N THR A 122 1.50 -4.41 -11.20
CA THR A 122 2.32 -3.60 -12.11
C THR A 122 3.41 -2.81 -11.40
N SER A 123 3.37 -2.72 -10.07
CA SER A 123 4.37 -2.01 -9.27
C SER A 123 5.78 -2.55 -9.52
N GLN A 124 6.70 -1.64 -9.82
CA GLN A 124 8.13 -1.89 -10.00
C GLN A 124 8.95 -1.54 -8.74
N ALA A 125 8.27 -1.00 -7.71
CA ALA A 125 8.90 -0.68 -6.45
C ALA A 125 9.40 -1.96 -5.75
N SER A 126 10.58 -1.85 -5.14
CA SER A 126 11.11 -2.93 -4.31
C SER A 126 10.29 -3.08 -3.02
N PRO A 127 9.90 -4.29 -2.62
CA PRO A 127 9.23 -4.49 -1.33
C PRO A 127 10.17 -4.34 -0.12
N TRP A 128 11.44 -4.02 -0.31
CA TRP A 128 12.39 -3.79 0.78
C TRP A 128 11.88 -2.77 1.80
N TRP A 129 11.18 -1.74 1.36
CA TRP A 129 10.63 -0.72 2.25
C TRP A 129 9.80 -1.31 3.41
N ILE A 130 9.01 -2.36 3.19
CA ILE A 130 8.22 -3.03 4.23
C ILE A 130 8.96 -4.24 4.81
N CYS A 131 9.73 -4.97 4.01
CA CYS A 131 10.49 -6.12 4.49
C CYS A 131 11.57 -5.72 5.49
N SER A 132 12.11 -4.49 5.39
CA SER A 132 13.09 -3.96 6.34
C SER A 132 12.54 -3.72 7.76
N SER A 133 11.22 -3.76 7.95
CA SER A 133 10.58 -3.64 9.27
C SER A 133 10.37 -4.97 9.98
N THR A 134 10.80 -6.08 9.40
CA THR A 134 10.58 -7.42 9.95
C THR A 134 11.47 -7.76 11.15
N ASP A 135 11.01 -8.69 11.96
CA ASP A 135 11.75 -9.16 13.13
C ASP A 135 13.12 -9.72 12.76
N SER A 136 13.24 -10.46 11.66
CA SER A 136 14.51 -11.03 11.20
C SER A 136 15.54 -9.94 10.86
N VAL A 137 15.11 -8.85 10.23
CA VAL A 137 15.98 -7.70 9.93
C VAL A 137 16.39 -6.99 11.22
N PHE A 138 15.47 -6.80 12.15
CA PHE A 138 15.76 -6.20 13.45
C PHE A 138 16.79 -7.04 14.24
N TYR A 139 16.58 -8.36 14.38
CA TYR A 139 17.52 -9.24 15.09
C TYR A 139 18.89 -9.31 14.43
N ALA A 140 18.96 -9.31 13.11
CA ALA A 140 20.23 -9.28 12.41
C ALA A 140 20.99 -7.97 12.67
N ALA A 141 20.31 -6.82 12.69
CA ALA A 141 20.91 -5.53 13.02
C ALA A 141 21.45 -5.51 14.46
N VAL A 142 20.69 -6.00 15.44
CA VAL A 142 21.08 -6.07 16.86
C VAL A 142 22.31 -6.97 17.05
N ASN A 143 22.41 -8.05 16.28
CA ASN A 143 23.52 -9.00 16.37
C ASN A 143 24.69 -8.67 15.43
N ASN A 144 24.68 -7.50 14.79
CA ASN A 144 25.70 -7.10 13.80
C ASN A 144 25.90 -8.13 12.66
N GLN A 145 24.82 -8.83 12.29
CA GLN A 145 24.82 -9.77 11.17
C GLN A 145 24.41 -9.04 9.89
N PRO A 146 25.18 -9.14 8.80
CA PRO A 146 24.81 -8.54 7.53
C PRO A 146 23.58 -9.29 6.96
N ILE A 147 22.54 -8.53 6.58
CA ILE A 147 21.43 -9.06 5.78
C ILE A 147 21.72 -8.77 4.33
N THR A 148 21.77 -9.81 3.51
CA THR A 148 21.81 -9.64 2.07
C THR A 148 20.36 -9.48 1.56
N ARG A 149 20.16 -8.52 0.65
CA ARG A 149 18.81 -8.25 0.08
C ARG A 149 18.15 -9.48 -0.56
N ASN A 150 18.91 -10.49 -0.92
CA ASN A 150 18.37 -11.72 -1.49
C ASN A 150 17.71 -12.64 -0.47
N GLU A 151 18.01 -12.47 0.82
CA GLU A 151 17.48 -13.31 1.90
C GLU A 151 16.15 -12.81 2.44
N TRP A 152 15.81 -11.53 2.22
CA TRP A 152 14.57 -10.91 2.72
C TRP A 152 13.36 -11.14 1.81
N LEU A 153 13.56 -11.55 0.56
CA LEU A 153 12.51 -11.75 -0.43
C LEU A 153 12.27 -13.23 -0.69
N LYS A 154 11.00 -13.63 -0.76
CA LYS A 154 10.62 -14.96 -1.23
C LYS A 154 11.14 -15.22 -2.63
N GLN A 155 11.48 -16.47 -2.90
CA GLN A 155 11.97 -16.88 -4.22
C GLN A 155 10.90 -16.63 -5.30
N ALA A 156 11.33 -16.33 -6.53
CA ALA A 156 10.41 -16.05 -7.63
C ALA A 156 9.43 -17.22 -7.92
N VAL A 157 9.82 -18.45 -7.59
CA VAL A 157 8.98 -19.64 -7.70
C VAL A 157 7.73 -19.58 -6.80
N ASP A 158 7.79 -18.83 -5.69
CA ASP A 158 6.67 -18.68 -4.75
C ASP A 158 5.71 -17.54 -5.13
N TRP A 159 6.10 -16.67 -6.07
CA TRP A 159 5.32 -15.48 -6.43
C TRP A 159 3.92 -15.78 -7.00
N PRO A 160 3.69 -16.82 -7.79
CA PRO A 160 2.33 -17.19 -8.19
C PRO A 160 1.41 -17.43 -6.99
N ALA A 161 1.87 -18.17 -5.99
CA ALA A 161 1.10 -18.42 -4.77
C ALA A 161 0.82 -17.14 -3.98
N VAL A 162 1.76 -16.19 -3.96
CA VAL A 162 1.58 -14.87 -3.36
C VAL A 162 0.50 -14.08 -4.11
N ARG A 163 0.53 -14.05 -5.43
CA ARG A 163 -0.50 -13.38 -6.25
C ARG A 163 -1.88 -13.99 -6.01
N ASP A 164 -1.97 -15.32 -5.96
CA ASP A 164 -3.22 -16.02 -5.67
C ASP A 164 -3.77 -15.67 -4.27
N ALA A 165 -2.90 -15.51 -3.27
CA ALA A 165 -3.30 -15.09 -1.93
C ALA A 165 -3.84 -13.65 -1.94
N VAL A 166 -3.20 -12.73 -2.66
CA VAL A 166 -3.68 -11.35 -2.83
C VAL A 166 -5.03 -11.33 -3.55
N ASN A 167 -5.17 -12.10 -4.64
CA ASN A 167 -6.42 -12.19 -5.38
C ASN A 167 -7.56 -12.73 -4.53
N ARG A 168 -7.34 -13.78 -3.72
CA ARG A 168 -8.36 -14.27 -2.78
C ARG A 168 -8.76 -13.21 -1.76
N ASN A 169 -7.81 -12.45 -1.24
CA ASN A 169 -8.09 -11.34 -0.32
C ASN A 169 -8.94 -10.26 -0.99
N MET A 170 -8.61 -9.90 -2.23
CA MET A 170 -9.39 -8.92 -3.01
C MET A 170 -10.81 -9.39 -3.25
N VAL A 171 -11.01 -10.63 -3.68
CA VAL A 171 -12.35 -11.21 -3.89
C VAL A 171 -13.15 -11.19 -2.58
N THR A 172 -12.53 -11.53 -1.45
CA THR A 172 -13.18 -11.45 -0.14
C THR A 172 -13.62 -10.01 0.17
N ASN A 173 -12.76 -9.02 -0.07
CA ASN A 173 -13.09 -7.62 0.17
C ASN A 173 -14.21 -7.11 -0.76
N ILE A 174 -14.22 -7.54 -2.03
CA ILE A 174 -15.28 -7.21 -2.99
C ILE A 174 -16.62 -7.76 -2.50
N ASN A 175 -16.68 -9.03 -2.11
CA ASN A 175 -17.90 -9.66 -1.62
C ASN A 175 -18.43 -9.00 -0.33
N VAL A 176 -17.53 -8.62 0.57
CA VAL A 176 -17.90 -7.86 1.79
C VAL A 176 -18.50 -6.51 1.42
N ALA A 177 -17.86 -5.77 0.51
CA ALA A 177 -18.35 -4.46 0.10
C ALA A 177 -19.70 -4.56 -0.63
N GLU A 178 -19.92 -5.58 -1.44
CA GLU A 178 -21.20 -5.87 -2.11
C GLU A 178 -22.31 -6.12 -1.10
N ALA A 179 -22.09 -7.04 -0.16
CA ALA A 179 -23.06 -7.36 0.88
C ALA A 179 -23.42 -6.16 1.77
N GLN A 180 -22.46 -5.30 2.07
CA GLN A 180 -22.68 -4.07 2.84
C GLN A 180 -23.45 -3.02 2.03
N ALA A 181 -23.20 -2.92 0.71
CA ALA A 181 -23.91 -2.00 -0.18
C ALA A 181 -25.40 -2.40 -0.36
N GLU A 182 -25.70 -3.70 -0.40
CA GLU A 182 -27.07 -4.21 -0.50
C GLU A 182 -27.88 -4.00 0.79
N GLY A 183 -27.21 -3.84 1.94
CA GLY A 183 -27.83 -3.61 3.25
C GLY A 183 -28.08 -2.15 3.60
N GLN A 184 -27.64 -1.19 2.76
CA GLN A 184 -27.85 0.26 2.94
C GLN A 184 -29.07 0.76 2.16
#